data_8df1e890d87056392bffba352ceed6ef
#
_entry.id   8df1e890d87056392bffba352ceed6ef
#
_cell.length_a   1.000
_cell.length_b   1.000
_cell.length_c   1.000
_cell.angle_alpha   90.00
_cell.angle_beta   90.00
_cell.angle_gamma   90.00
#
_symmetry.space_group_name_H-M   'P 1'
#
loop_
_entity.id
_entity.type
_entity.pdbx_description
1 polymer ?
#
loop_
_entity_poly.entity_id
_entity_poly.type
_entity_poly.pdbx_seq_one_letter_code
_entity_poly.pdbx_strand_id
1 'polypeptide(L)'
;RLSGWAANIVRQQGGIMVEPLYAKVCDFGMEFFVNKDGVVSYRGLSLFATSGGAYTGGLCATEKDKREMLSRCVDMQLLDKVYDDIRTILAPQFKGVYAGAFGIDMMAVARKEGEGFLLHPCVELNLRRTMGHVALALTPSPFEARRIMNVYYADKYRLRIKTTTDNLLNTGLCYM
;
A
#
# COMPACT_ATOMS: atom_id res chain seq x y z
N ARG A 1 13.65 -30.48 2.41
CA ARG A 1 14.61 -29.94 1.43
C ARG A 1 14.06 -28.63 0.86
N LEU A 2 14.83 -27.55 0.93
CA LEU A 2 14.45 -26.30 0.25
C LEU A 2 14.26 -26.57 -1.24
N SER A 3 13.23 -25.96 -1.85
CA SER A 3 13.06 -26.03 -3.30
C SER A 3 14.31 -25.48 -4.00
N GLY A 4 14.61 -25.93 -5.22
CA GLY A 4 15.78 -25.48 -5.97
C GLY A 4 15.78 -23.95 -6.16
N TRP A 5 14.59 -23.34 -6.29
CA TRP A 5 14.42 -21.88 -6.35
C TRP A 5 14.89 -21.19 -5.06
N ALA A 6 14.43 -21.61 -3.90
CA ALA A 6 14.81 -21.04 -2.59
C ALA A 6 16.32 -21.22 -2.34
N ALA A 7 16.87 -22.39 -2.66
CA ALA A 7 18.30 -22.64 -2.54
C ALA A 7 19.14 -21.71 -3.43
N ASN A 8 18.66 -21.37 -4.63
CA ASN A 8 19.34 -20.43 -5.52
C ASN A 8 19.33 -19.01 -4.95
N ILE A 9 18.20 -18.54 -4.38
CA ILE A 9 18.12 -17.22 -3.73
C ILE A 9 19.11 -17.15 -2.56
N VAL A 10 19.09 -18.14 -1.67
CA VAL A 10 20.02 -18.18 -0.53
C VAL A 10 21.48 -18.13 -0.99
N ARG A 11 21.82 -18.86 -2.07
CA ARG A 11 23.17 -18.86 -2.63
C ARG A 11 23.57 -17.50 -3.20
N GLN A 12 22.66 -16.80 -3.86
CA GLN A 12 22.94 -15.51 -4.53
C GLN A 12 22.89 -14.31 -3.58
N GLN A 13 21.98 -14.33 -2.61
CA GLN A 13 21.67 -13.18 -1.76
C GLN A 13 22.07 -13.39 -0.28
N GLY A 14 22.55 -14.59 0.06
CA GLY A 14 22.95 -14.92 1.43
C GLY A 14 21.81 -15.31 2.38
N GLY A 15 20.54 -15.06 1.99
CA GLY A 15 19.38 -15.37 2.82
C GLY A 15 18.08 -15.32 2.04
N ILE A 16 16.99 -15.77 2.68
CA ILE A 16 15.62 -15.69 2.19
C ILE A 16 14.70 -15.29 3.35
N MET A 17 13.81 -14.35 3.12
CA MET A 17 12.73 -14.00 4.05
C MET A 17 11.61 -15.03 3.95
N VAL A 18 11.08 -15.46 5.09
CA VAL A 18 9.92 -16.36 5.17
C VAL A 18 8.90 -15.74 6.12
N GLU A 19 7.69 -15.55 5.62
CA GLU A 19 6.60 -14.94 6.35
C GLU A 19 5.34 -15.82 6.26
N PRO A 20 4.41 -15.72 7.23
CA PRO A 20 3.13 -16.39 7.14
C PRO A 20 2.32 -15.91 5.92
N LEU A 21 1.67 -16.84 5.24
CA LEU A 21 0.68 -16.50 4.21
C LEU A 21 -0.65 -16.19 4.89
N TYR A 22 -1.09 -14.95 4.78
CA TYR A 22 -2.35 -14.49 5.35
C TYR A 22 -3.50 -14.54 4.34
N ALA A 23 -4.73 -14.69 4.85
CA ALA A 23 -5.97 -14.55 4.07
C ALA A 23 -6.24 -13.06 3.81
N LYS A 24 -5.54 -12.52 2.82
CA LYS A 24 -5.60 -11.10 2.46
C LYS A 24 -6.99 -10.72 1.95
N VAL A 25 -7.49 -9.58 2.45
CA VAL A 25 -8.75 -8.96 2.05
C VAL A 25 -8.50 -7.75 1.15
N CYS A 26 -7.53 -6.91 1.53
CA CYS A 26 -7.26 -5.65 0.86
C CYS A 26 -5.79 -5.27 1.02
N ASP A 27 -5.16 -4.83 -0.08
CA ASP A 27 -3.86 -4.16 -0.06
C ASP A 27 -4.06 -2.64 -0.03
N PHE A 28 -3.29 -1.96 0.78
CA PHE A 28 -3.25 -0.52 0.81
C PHE A 28 -1.91 -0.04 1.36
N GLY A 29 -1.63 1.25 1.27
CA GLY A 29 -0.41 1.82 1.81
C GLY A 29 -0.65 3.20 2.40
N MET A 30 0.30 3.64 3.21
CA MET A 30 0.47 5.02 3.62
C MET A 30 1.69 5.61 2.95
N GLU A 31 1.50 6.77 2.33
CA GLU A 31 2.55 7.47 1.62
C GLU A 31 3.04 8.66 2.45
N PHE A 32 4.36 8.83 2.50
CA PHE A 32 5.03 9.81 3.33
C PHE A 32 6.14 10.54 2.57
N PHE A 33 6.61 11.62 3.18
CA PHE A 33 7.84 12.29 2.84
C PHE A 33 8.60 12.65 4.10
N VAL A 34 9.90 12.43 4.14
CA VAL A 34 10.79 12.86 5.21
C VAL A 34 11.76 13.91 4.69
N ASN A 35 11.91 15.01 5.42
CA ASN A 35 12.87 16.05 5.09
C ASN A 35 14.26 15.76 5.68
N LYS A 36 15.25 16.62 5.39
CA LYS A 36 16.62 16.47 5.88
C LYS A 36 16.76 16.53 7.40
N ASP A 37 15.80 17.16 8.07
CA ASP A 37 15.77 17.28 9.53
C ASP A 37 15.13 16.06 10.21
N GLY A 38 14.66 15.08 9.44
CA GLY A 38 14.00 13.88 9.93
C GLY A 38 12.49 14.08 10.18
N VAL A 39 11.91 15.22 9.77
CA VAL A 39 10.47 15.47 9.94
C VAL A 39 9.70 14.65 8.92
N VAL A 40 8.89 13.70 9.41
CA VAL A 40 8.02 12.84 8.60
C VAL A 40 6.68 13.52 8.40
N SER A 41 6.27 13.67 7.14
CA SER A 41 4.98 14.23 6.74
C SER A 41 4.17 13.21 5.93
N TYR A 42 2.92 13.04 6.31
CA TYR A 42 1.95 12.20 5.62
C TYR A 42 1.53 12.82 4.29
N ARG A 43 1.36 11.99 3.27
CA ARG A 43 0.95 12.39 1.93
C ARG A 43 -0.41 11.86 1.55
N GLY A 44 -0.83 10.75 2.12
CA GLY A 44 -2.16 10.17 1.91
C GLY A 44 -2.16 8.65 1.89
N LEU A 45 -3.35 8.08 1.88
CA LEU A 45 -3.59 6.65 1.65
C LEU A 45 -3.47 6.31 0.16
N SER A 46 -2.97 5.12 -0.12
CA SER A 46 -3.02 4.50 -1.45
C SER A 46 -3.74 3.14 -1.35
N LEU A 47 -4.84 2.98 -2.06
CA LEU A 47 -5.52 1.70 -2.22
C LEU A 47 -5.13 1.13 -3.57
N PHE A 48 -4.63 -0.10 -3.60
CA PHE A 48 -4.09 -0.71 -4.80
C PHE A 48 -4.44 -2.19 -4.92
N ALA A 49 -4.24 -2.74 -6.08
CA ALA A 49 -4.43 -4.16 -6.37
C ALA A 49 -3.12 -4.79 -6.83
N THR A 50 -2.97 -6.06 -6.47
CA THR A 50 -1.86 -6.90 -6.91
C THR A 50 -2.37 -8.17 -7.56
N SER A 51 -1.63 -8.71 -8.51
CA SER A 51 -1.89 -10.02 -9.11
C SER A 51 -0.58 -10.77 -9.24
N GLY A 52 -0.51 -11.96 -8.67
CA GLY A 52 0.74 -12.73 -8.62
C GLY A 52 1.91 -12.00 -7.94
N GLY A 53 1.62 -11.12 -6.97
CA GLY A 53 2.59 -10.27 -6.29
C GLY A 53 3.00 -8.99 -7.05
N ALA A 54 2.53 -8.82 -8.30
CA ALA A 54 2.82 -7.63 -9.09
C ALA A 54 1.70 -6.58 -8.93
N TYR A 55 2.09 -5.30 -8.81
CA TYR A 55 1.16 -4.19 -8.80
C TYR A 55 0.40 -4.08 -10.13
N THR A 56 -0.92 -4.02 -10.09
CA THR A 56 -1.79 -3.95 -11.29
C THR A 56 -2.52 -2.63 -11.42
N GLY A 57 -2.62 -1.86 -10.34
CA GLY A 57 -3.27 -0.56 -10.38
C GLY A 57 -3.66 -0.03 -9.01
N GLY A 58 -4.18 1.19 -8.99
CA GLY A 58 -4.59 1.86 -7.77
C GLY A 58 -5.73 2.83 -7.98
N LEU A 59 -6.33 3.24 -6.88
CA LEU A 59 -7.44 4.17 -6.83
C LEU A 59 -6.93 5.61 -6.72
N CYS A 60 -7.36 6.46 -7.64
CA CYS A 60 -7.21 7.92 -7.57
C CYS A 60 -8.52 8.52 -7.08
N ALA A 61 -8.65 8.73 -5.80
CA ALA A 61 -9.82 9.27 -5.11
C ALA A 61 -9.38 10.13 -3.92
N THR A 62 -10.32 10.89 -3.36
CA THR A 62 -10.03 11.72 -2.18
C THR A 62 -9.63 10.85 -0.98
N GLU A 63 -8.91 11.45 -0.04
CA GLU A 63 -8.56 10.77 1.22
C GLU A 63 -9.81 10.29 1.97
N LYS A 64 -10.86 11.13 1.98
CA LYS A 64 -12.16 10.79 2.59
C LYS A 64 -12.75 9.51 1.98
N ASP A 65 -12.81 9.44 0.66
CA ASP A 65 -13.34 8.27 -0.04
C ASP A 65 -12.54 6.99 0.27
N LYS A 66 -11.22 7.11 0.26
CA LYS A 66 -10.34 5.97 0.56
C LYS A 66 -10.50 5.47 1.99
N ARG A 67 -10.60 6.39 2.97
CA ARG A 67 -10.86 6.03 4.37
C ARG A 67 -12.23 5.38 4.54
N GLU A 68 -13.26 5.91 3.89
CA GLU A 68 -14.61 5.32 3.92
C GLU A 68 -14.62 3.90 3.36
N MET A 69 -13.92 3.65 2.26
CA MET A 69 -13.79 2.30 1.70
C MET A 69 -13.04 1.36 2.65
N LEU A 70 -11.91 1.83 3.18
CA LEU A 70 -11.04 1.03 4.02
C LEU A 70 -11.69 0.73 5.39
N SER A 71 -12.57 1.60 5.89
CA SER A 71 -13.28 1.42 7.18
C SER A 71 -14.15 0.16 7.23
N ARG A 72 -14.41 -0.47 6.09
CA ARG A 72 -15.15 -1.74 6.02
C ARG A 72 -14.35 -2.93 6.53
N CYS A 73 -13.02 -2.84 6.50
CA CYS A 73 -12.12 -3.92 6.89
C CYS A 73 -10.96 -3.48 7.79
N VAL A 74 -10.86 -2.20 8.12
CA VAL A 74 -9.83 -1.64 9.02
C VAL A 74 -10.49 -0.68 9.99
N ASP A 75 -10.18 -0.82 11.26
CA ASP A 75 -10.54 0.17 12.27
C ASP A 75 -9.77 1.48 12.02
N MET A 76 -10.48 2.58 11.83
CA MET A 76 -9.89 3.88 11.51
C MET A 76 -9.13 4.49 12.69
N GLN A 77 -9.51 4.19 13.93
CA GLN A 77 -8.77 4.64 15.13
C GLN A 77 -7.43 3.89 15.24
N LEU A 78 -7.44 2.58 14.96
CA LEU A 78 -6.21 1.80 14.89
C LEU A 78 -5.29 2.30 13.75
N LEU A 79 -5.87 2.66 12.61
CA LEU A 79 -5.12 3.19 11.48
C LEU A 79 -4.44 4.52 11.83
N ASP A 80 -5.15 5.42 12.52
CA ASP A 80 -4.61 6.69 12.97
C ASP A 80 -3.50 6.51 14.03
N LYS A 81 -3.67 5.53 14.93
CA LYS A 81 -2.61 5.15 15.86
C LYS A 81 -1.35 4.64 15.13
N VAL A 82 -1.51 3.76 14.15
CA VAL A 82 -0.40 3.25 13.33
C VAL A 82 0.32 4.42 12.62
N TYR A 83 -0.41 5.39 12.10
CA TYR A 83 0.17 6.61 11.52
C TYR A 83 1.07 7.36 12.52
N ASP A 84 0.59 7.56 13.75
CA ASP A 84 1.36 8.25 14.79
C ASP A 84 2.59 7.43 15.22
N ASP A 85 2.43 6.12 15.36
CA ASP A 85 3.53 5.20 15.68
C ASP A 85 4.62 5.23 14.57
N ILE A 86 4.24 5.20 13.29
CA ILE A 86 5.16 5.31 12.15
C ILE A 86 5.98 6.60 12.24
N ARG A 87 5.34 7.73 12.46
CA ARG A 87 6.02 9.02 12.58
C ARG A 87 7.01 9.03 13.74
N THR A 88 6.58 8.53 14.89
CA THR A 88 7.39 8.51 16.12
C THR A 88 8.60 7.57 15.99
N ILE A 89 8.40 6.40 15.39
CA ILE A 89 9.45 5.38 15.27
C ILE A 89 10.44 5.74 14.16
N LEU A 90 9.97 6.19 12.99
CA LEU A 90 10.83 6.36 11.83
C LEU A 90 11.54 7.72 11.78
N ALA A 91 10.96 8.79 12.35
CA ALA A 91 11.59 10.11 12.32
C ALA A 91 13.03 10.12 12.85
N PRO A 92 13.33 9.57 14.05
CA PRO A 92 14.71 9.51 14.54
C PRO A 92 15.62 8.60 13.71
N GLN A 93 15.08 7.55 13.09
CA GLN A 93 15.84 6.62 12.27
C GLN A 93 16.26 7.25 10.93
N PHE A 94 15.46 8.14 10.39
CA PHE A 94 15.75 8.78 9.11
C PHE A 94 16.66 10.00 9.22
N LYS A 95 16.70 10.65 10.37
CA LYS A 95 17.48 11.87 10.56
C LYS A 95 18.97 11.66 10.24
N GLY A 96 19.44 12.39 9.23
CA GLY A 96 20.84 12.29 8.76
C GLY A 96 21.14 11.05 7.89
N VAL A 97 20.18 10.15 7.69
CA VAL A 97 20.35 8.88 6.94
C VAL A 97 19.55 8.90 5.65
N TYR A 98 18.28 9.32 5.70
CA TYR A 98 17.38 9.33 4.56
C TYR A 98 16.55 10.61 4.50
N ALA A 99 16.42 11.18 3.32
CA ALA A 99 15.48 12.26 3.03
C ALA A 99 14.84 12.02 1.67
N GLY A 100 13.50 11.98 1.62
CA GLY A 100 12.78 11.68 0.39
C GLY A 100 11.38 11.15 0.64
N ALA A 101 10.77 10.69 -0.44
CA ALA A 101 9.48 10.01 -0.40
C ALA A 101 9.64 8.56 0.04
N PHE A 102 8.75 8.08 0.89
CA PHE A 102 8.67 6.65 1.22
C PHE A 102 7.22 6.22 1.41
N GLY A 103 6.98 4.93 1.24
CA GLY A 103 5.67 4.32 1.44
C GLY A 103 5.78 3.09 2.35
N ILE A 104 4.71 2.80 3.07
CA ILE A 104 4.56 1.58 3.86
C ILE A 104 3.35 0.83 3.33
N ASP A 105 3.61 -0.34 2.77
CA ASP A 105 2.55 -1.24 2.32
C ASP A 105 1.97 -2.00 3.51
N MET A 106 0.66 -2.08 3.54
CA MET A 106 -0.15 -2.66 4.59
C MET A 106 -1.19 -3.60 3.98
N MET A 107 -1.78 -4.47 4.78
CA MET A 107 -2.93 -5.25 4.37
C MET A 107 -3.94 -5.46 5.49
N ALA A 108 -5.21 -5.53 5.11
CA ALA A 108 -6.25 -6.11 5.94
C ALA A 108 -6.32 -7.61 5.65
N VAL A 109 -6.43 -8.40 6.70
CA VAL A 109 -6.52 -9.86 6.63
C VAL A 109 -7.74 -10.36 7.36
N ALA A 110 -8.39 -11.39 6.82
CA ALA A 110 -9.48 -12.05 7.51
C ALA A 110 -8.97 -12.77 8.77
N ARG A 111 -9.73 -12.74 9.85
CA ARG A 111 -9.45 -13.56 11.04
C ARG A 111 -9.57 -15.03 10.69
N LYS A 112 -8.71 -15.85 11.24
CA LYS A 112 -8.80 -17.31 11.09
C LYS A 112 -9.97 -17.89 11.89
N GLU A 113 -10.29 -17.27 13.03
CA GLU A 113 -11.36 -17.67 13.93
C GLU A 113 -12.18 -16.44 14.30
N GLY A 114 -13.51 -16.60 14.29
CA GLY A 114 -14.46 -15.52 14.54
C GLY A 114 -14.67 -14.61 13.33
N GLU A 115 -15.45 -13.55 13.56
CA GLU A 115 -15.73 -12.53 12.54
C GLU A 115 -14.75 -11.36 12.60
N GLY A 116 -14.64 -10.62 11.48
CA GLY A 116 -13.88 -9.39 11.37
C GLY A 116 -12.49 -9.56 10.77
N PHE A 117 -11.70 -8.49 10.91
CA PHE A 117 -10.44 -8.34 10.21
C PHE A 117 -9.32 -7.96 11.16
N LEU A 118 -8.08 -8.18 10.73
CA LEU A 118 -6.87 -7.73 11.39
C LEU A 118 -6.09 -6.82 10.44
N LEU A 119 -5.41 -5.85 11.00
CA LEU A 119 -4.49 -4.99 10.26
C LEU A 119 -3.07 -5.56 10.36
N HIS A 120 -2.43 -5.81 9.20
CA HIS A 120 -0.99 -5.99 9.10
C HIS A 120 -0.37 -4.62 8.78
N PRO A 121 0.24 -3.94 9.75
CA PRO A 121 0.56 -2.51 9.64
C PRO A 121 1.84 -2.20 8.87
N CYS A 122 2.63 -3.21 8.54
CA CYS A 122 3.86 -3.04 7.76
C CYS A 122 4.20 -4.36 7.06
N VAL A 123 3.82 -4.47 5.80
CA VAL A 123 4.23 -5.57 4.92
C VAL A 123 5.58 -5.25 4.30
N GLU A 124 5.76 -4.01 3.84
CA GLU A 124 6.99 -3.55 3.21
C GLU A 124 7.20 -2.06 3.47
N LEU A 125 8.45 -1.69 3.77
CA LEU A 125 8.92 -0.31 3.82
C LEU A 125 9.67 0.02 2.53
N ASN A 126 9.09 0.92 1.74
CA ASN A 126 9.61 1.34 0.44
C ASN A 126 10.30 2.71 0.53
N LEU A 127 11.63 2.77 0.65
CA LEU A 127 12.40 4.02 0.73
C LEU A 127 12.60 4.65 -0.67
N ARG A 128 11.50 4.93 -1.34
CA ARG A 128 11.42 5.50 -2.69
C ARG A 128 10.02 6.06 -2.96
N ARG A 129 9.86 6.74 -4.08
CA ARG A 129 8.51 7.00 -4.61
C ARG A 129 7.86 5.67 -5.01
N THR A 130 6.64 5.46 -4.54
CA THR A 130 5.81 4.28 -4.86
C THR A 130 4.79 4.63 -5.96
N MET A 131 4.08 3.62 -6.45
CA MET A 131 2.91 3.87 -7.31
C MET A 131 1.75 4.52 -6.55
N GLY A 132 1.73 4.40 -5.22
CA GLY A 132 0.82 5.15 -4.35
C GLY A 132 1.01 6.66 -4.46
N HIS A 133 2.25 7.15 -4.46
CA HIS A 133 2.53 8.58 -4.70
C HIS A 133 2.07 9.05 -6.09
N VAL A 134 2.18 8.19 -7.11
CA VAL A 134 1.66 8.50 -8.45
C VAL A 134 0.13 8.61 -8.42
N ALA A 135 -0.56 7.66 -7.77
CA ALA A 135 -2.01 7.69 -7.62
C ALA A 135 -2.49 8.93 -6.86
N LEU A 136 -1.78 9.34 -5.82
CA LEU A 136 -2.07 10.59 -5.08
C LEU A 136 -1.95 11.84 -5.97
N ALA A 137 -0.89 11.91 -6.78
CA ALA A 137 -0.70 13.04 -7.72
C ALA A 137 -1.76 13.09 -8.83
N LEU A 138 -2.41 11.97 -9.13
CA LEU A 138 -3.48 11.83 -10.13
C LEU A 138 -4.88 11.89 -9.51
N THR A 139 -4.97 12.11 -8.19
CA THR A 139 -6.25 12.20 -7.50
C THR A 139 -7.05 13.39 -8.02
N PRO A 140 -8.30 13.17 -8.46
CA PRO A 140 -9.17 14.25 -8.91
C PRO A 140 -9.57 15.18 -7.76
N SER A 141 -10.12 16.33 -8.10
CA SER A 141 -10.73 17.22 -7.11
C SER A 141 -11.94 16.54 -6.45
N PRO A 142 -12.38 16.99 -5.26
CA PRO A 142 -13.53 16.39 -4.56
C PRO A 142 -14.85 16.42 -5.34
N PHE A 143 -14.95 17.26 -6.38
CA PHE A 143 -16.14 17.41 -7.22
C PHE A 143 -16.07 16.60 -8.52
N GLU A 144 -14.95 15.92 -8.77
CA GLU A 144 -14.75 15.12 -9.98
C GLU A 144 -14.95 13.64 -9.66
N ALA A 145 -15.29 12.87 -10.70
CA ALA A 145 -15.41 11.42 -10.57
C ALA A 145 -14.07 10.77 -10.21
N ARG A 146 -14.13 9.74 -9.40
CA ARG A 146 -12.98 8.90 -9.04
C ARG A 146 -12.35 8.30 -10.29
N ARG A 147 -11.06 7.99 -10.23
CA ARG A 147 -10.32 7.39 -11.34
C ARG A 147 -9.64 6.10 -10.88
N ILE A 148 -9.51 5.16 -11.78
CA ILE A 148 -8.70 3.96 -11.58
C ILE A 148 -7.48 4.07 -12.48
N MET A 149 -6.32 3.90 -11.88
CA MET A 149 -5.04 3.80 -12.56
C MET A 149 -4.72 2.31 -12.72
N ASN A 150 -4.58 1.84 -13.93
CA ASN A 150 -4.17 0.47 -14.23
C ASN A 150 -2.76 0.48 -14.84
N VAL A 151 -1.93 -0.47 -14.39
CA VAL A 151 -0.61 -0.72 -14.96
C VAL A 151 -0.63 -2.09 -15.60
N TYR A 152 -0.17 -2.19 -16.83
CA TYR A 152 -0.07 -3.44 -17.56
C TYR A 152 1.17 -3.45 -18.43
N TYR A 153 1.63 -4.64 -18.72
CA TYR A 153 2.77 -4.88 -19.61
C TYR A 153 2.26 -5.33 -20.99
N ALA A 154 2.73 -4.65 -22.04
CA ALA A 154 2.53 -5.08 -23.43
C ALA A 154 3.91 -5.39 -24.04
N ASP A 155 4.53 -4.44 -24.69
CA ASP A 155 5.95 -4.42 -25.10
C ASP A 155 6.83 -3.68 -24.08
N LYS A 156 6.17 -2.88 -23.26
CA LYS A 156 6.70 -2.11 -22.12
C LYS A 156 5.58 -1.86 -21.12
N TYR A 157 5.92 -1.38 -19.95
CA TYR A 157 4.94 -0.94 -18.98
C TYR A 157 4.15 0.25 -19.51
N ARG A 158 2.82 0.16 -19.38
CA ARG A 158 1.87 1.19 -19.77
C ARG A 158 0.94 1.51 -18.61
N LEU A 159 0.54 2.77 -18.53
CA LEU A 159 -0.40 3.27 -17.55
C LEU A 159 -1.67 3.72 -18.28
N ARG A 160 -2.82 3.26 -17.78
CA ARG A 160 -4.13 3.69 -18.25
C ARG A 160 -4.94 4.22 -17.07
N ILE A 161 -5.50 5.40 -17.25
CA ILE A 161 -6.38 6.04 -16.28
C ILE A 161 -7.79 6.00 -16.85
N LYS A 162 -8.75 5.51 -16.05
CA LYS A 162 -10.17 5.49 -16.40
C LYS A 162 -10.97 6.16 -15.30
N THR A 163 -11.92 6.99 -15.67
CA THR A 163 -12.95 7.47 -14.75
C THR A 163 -13.84 6.29 -14.36
N THR A 164 -14.22 6.20 -13.09
CA THR A 164 -15.15 5.21 -12.60
C THR A 164 -16.27 5.88 -11.82
N THR A 165 -17.50 5.48 -12.11
CA THR A 165 -18.70 5.83 -11.35
C THR A 165 -19.15 4.68 -10.45
N ASP A 166 -18.56 3.49 -10.65
CA ASP A 166 -18.99 2.28 -9.98
C ASP A 166 -18.52 2.24 -8.51
N ASN A 167 -19.33 1.61 -7.69
CA ASN A 167 -18.92 1.15 -6.37
C ASN A 167 -17.69 0.26 -6.56
N LEU A 168 -16.55 0.71 -6.05
CA LEU A 168 -15.22 0.13 -6.20
C LEU A 168 -15.07 -1.32 -5.67
N LEU A 169 -16.15 -1.87 -5.11
CA LEU A 169 -16.27 -3.27 -4.70
C LEU A 169 -16.08 -4.25 -5.88
N ASN A 170 -16.36 -3.82 -7.11
CA ASN A 170 -16.24 -4.66 -8.32
C ASN A 170 -14.89 -4.48 -9.05
N THR A 171 -13.97 -3.70 -8.52
CA THR A 171 -12.71 -3.39 -9.22
C THR A 171 -11.56 -4.32 -8.87
N GLY A 172 -11.76 -5.30 -7.98
CA GLY A 172 -10.70 -6.18 -7.50
C GLY A 172 -9.70 -5.51 -6.55
N LEU A 173 -9.95 -4.26 -6.14
CA LEU A 173 -9.11 -3.53 -5.20
C LEU A 173 -9.33 -3.93 -3.74
N CYS A 174 -10.52 -4.43 -3.42
CA CYS A 174 -10.83 -5.08 -2.15
C CYS A 174 -11.68 -6.32 -2.45
N TYR A 175 -11.26 -7.47 -1.97
CA TYR A 175 -12.01 -8.72 -2.04
C TYR A 175 -12.91 -8.77 -0.80
N MET A 176 -14.15 -8.36 -0.92
CA MET A 176 -15.19 -8.63 0.08
C MET A 176 -16.32 -9.40 -0.56
#